data_891f99f41abce992071ceed6f271b2b8
#
_entry.id   891f99f41abce992071ceed6f271b2b8
#
_cell.length_a   1.000
_cell.length_b   1.000
_cell.length_c   1.000
_cell.angle_alpha   90.00
_cell.angle_beta   90.00
_cell.angle_gamma   90.00
#
_symmetry.space_group_name_H-M   'P 1'
#
loop_
_entity.id
_entity.type
_entity.pdbx_description
1 polymer ?
#
loop_
_entity_poly.entity_id
_entity_poly.type
_entity_poly.pdbx_seq_one_letter_code
_entity_poly.pdbx_strand_id
1 'polypeptide(L)'
;MADEILTKLIEKYEDNKKRLVLKLDKDFIQYRNAEYYEREECNSVLNNLKEQNIIDFKWEKGRSGLLIEEVRLNEDNIREIYSILNRVFIGDILQAKIDIIKRYISYISTDWILDYLYYYLNYIRNKRKTKDIFNEDIKFIEDILIALDKIDKIKEPMYIRTFSIKCYSNSKIFE
;
A
#
# COMPACT_ATOMS: atom_id res chain seq x y z
N MET A 1 -15.19 -7.86 -14.13
CA MET A 1 -14.00 -8.06 -15.00
C MET A 1 -13.11 -6.82 -15.08
N ALA A 2 -13.62 -5.62 -15.47
CA ALA A 2 -12.80 -4.39 -15.48
C ALA A 2 -12.17 -4.09 -14.11
N ASP A 3 -12.94 -4.15 -13.02
CA ASP A 3 -12.46 -3.92 -11.65
C ASP A 3 -11.35 -4.89 -11.23
N GLU A 4 -11.39 -6.14 -11.70
CA GLU A 4 -10.34 -7.13 -11.42
C GLU A 4 -9.05 -6.80 -12.19
N ILE A 5 -9.16 -6.29 -13.42
CA ILE A 5 -8.02 -5.78 -14.19
C ILE A 5 -7.39 -4.61 -13.47
N LEU A 6 -8.20 -3.64 -13.01
CA LEU A 6 -7.73 -2.49 -12.24
C LEU A 6 -7.09 -2.93 -10.92
N THR A 7 -7.71 -3.87 -10.21
CA THR A 7 -7.16 -4.43 -8.96
C THR A 7 -5.77 -5.04 -9.18
N LYS A 8 -5.59 -5.85 -10.22
CA LYS A 8 -4.28 -6.43 -10.55
C LYS A 8 -3.22 -5.37 -10.94
N LEU A 9 -3.64 -4.28 -11.58
CA LEU A 9 -2.74 -3.16 -11.88
C LEU A 9 -2.30 -2.44 -10.60
N ILE A 10 -3.22 -2.21 -9.66
CA ILE A 10 -2.89 -1.65 -8.33
C ILE A 10 -1.96 -2.57 -7.56
N GLU A 11 -2.21 -3.88 -7.53
CA GLU A 11 -1.33 -4.86 -6.87
C GLU A 11 0.11 -4.79 -7.43
N LYS A 12 0.26 -4.65 -8.76
CA LYS A 12 1.58 -4.44 -9.38
C LYS A 12 2.22 -3.11 -8.91
N TYR A 13 1.44 -2.05 -8.75
CA TYR A 13 1.92 -0.77 -8.25
C TYR A 13 2.34 -0.86 -6.78
N GLU A 14 1.50 -1.44 -5.93
CA GLU A 14 1.78 -1.68 -4.50
C GLU A 14 3.01 -2.58 -4.31
N ASP A 15 3.21 -3.54 -5.22
CA ASP A 15 4.38 -4.42 -5.28
C ASP A 15 5.65 -3.73 -5.81
N ASN A 16 5.57 -2.45 -6.14
CA ASN A 16 6.68 -1.68 -6.70
C ASN A 16 7.29 -2.33 -7.95
N LYS A 17 6.45 -2.93 -8.81
CA LYS A 17 6.91 -3.51 -10.07
C LYS A 17 7.34 -2.41 -11.04
N LYS A 18 8.47 -2.63 -11.73
CA LYS A 18 9.01 -1.66 -12.70
C LYS A 18 8.10 -1.40 -13.90
N ARG A 19 7.21 -2.34 -14.22
CA ARG A 19 6.28 -2.23 -15.34
C ARG A 19 4.86 -2.41 -14.85
N LEU A 20 4.10 -1.34 -14.92
CA LEU A 20 2.68 -1.32 -14.54
C LEU A 20 1.80 -1.65 -15.74
N VAL A 21 2.07 -2.82 -16.32
CA VAL A 21 1.38 -3.36 -17.50
C VAL A 21 0.84 -4.74 -17.17
N LEU A 22 -0.40 -4.97 -17.54
CA LEU A 22 -1.07 -6.27 -17.47
C LEU A 22 -1.27 -6.81 -18.88
N LYS A 23 -0.70 -7.96 -19.20
CA LYS A 23 -0.95 -8.67 -20.46
C LYS A 23 -2.14 -9.58 -20.27
N LEU A 24 -3.26 -9.26 -20.94
CA LEU A 24 -4.54 -9.94 -20.68
C LEU A 24 -4.54 -11.41 -21.11
N ASP A 25 -3.71 -11.78 -22.07
CA ASP A 25 -3.55 -13.17 -22.49
C ASP A 25 -2.84 -14.07 -21.47
N LYS A 26 -2.00 -13.47 -20.59
CA LYS A 26 -1.17 -14.19 -19.61
C LYS A 26 -1.59 -13.94 -18.17
N ASP A 27 -1.78 -12.66 -17.86
CA ASP A 27 -2.00 -12.23 -16.49
C ASP A 27 -3.49 -12.27 -16.11
N PHE A 28 -4.40 -12.29 -17.12
CA PHE A 28 -5.84 -12.27 -16.92
C PHE A 28 -6.60 -13.04 -18.00
N ILE A 29 -6.36 -14.36 -18.06
CA ILE A 29 -6.90 -15.26 -19.10
C ILE A 29 -8.44 -15.29 -19.14
N GLN A 30 -9.10 -14.97 -18.03
CA GLN A 30 -10.56 -14.88 -17.91
C GLN A 30 -11.16 -13.92 -18.95
N TYR A 31 -10.51 -12.77 -19.20
CA TYR A 31 -10.91 -11.82 -20.23
C TYR A 31 -10.96 -12.46 -21.62
N ARG A 32 -9.95 -13.29 -21.97
CA ARG A 32 -9.88 -13.93 -23.26
C ARG A 32 -10.94 -15.02 -23.44
N ASN A 33 -11.26 -15.72 -22.35
CA ASN A 33 -12.22 -16.83 -22.33
C ASN A 33 -13.67 -16.36 -22.10
N ALA A 34 -13.87 -15.07 -21.80
CA ALA A 34 -15.18 -14.51 -21.54
C ALA A 34 -16.08 -14.52 -22.78
N GLU A 35 -17.39 -14.52 -22.58
CA GLU A 35 -18.36 -14.37 -23.64
C GLU A 35 -18.24 -13.00 -24.33
N TYR A 36 -18.71 -12.91 -25.57
CA TYR A 36 -18.55 -11.69 -26.38
C TYR A 36 -19.11 -10.46 -25.69
N TYR A 37 -20.32 -10.55 -25.15
CA TYR A 37 -21.00 -9.42 -24.47
C TYR A 37 -20.27 -8.98 -23.20
N GLU A 38 -19.72 -9.89 -22.42
CA GLU A 38 -18.94 -9.59 -21.21
C GLU A 38 -17.64 -8.85 -21.56
N ARG A 39 -16.98 -9.23 -22.66
CA ARG A 39 -15.81 -8.51 -23.16
C ARG A 39 -16.16 -7.14 -23.68
N GLU A 40 -17.28 -7.01 -24.40
CA GLU A 40 -17.72 -5.72 -24.93
C GLU A 40 -18.03 -4.73 -23.80
N GLU A 41 -18.69 -5.18 -22.74
CA GLU A 41 -18.93 -4.38 -21.53
C GLU A 41 -17.58 -3.99 -20.87
N CYS A 42 -16.67 -4.93 -20.69
CA CYS A 42 -15.35 -4.65 -20.16
C CYS A 42 -14.57 -3.66 -21.03
N ASN A 43 -14.58 -3.85 -22.36
CA ASN A 43 -13.93 -2.93 -23.30
C ASN A 43 -14.51 -1.52 -23.24
N SER A 44 -15.83 -1.40 -23.09
CA SER A 44 -16.51 -0.10 -22.94
C SER A 44 -16.02 0.63 -21.69
N VAL A 45 -15.93 -0.07 -20.55
CA VAL A 45 -15.42 0.51 -19.31
C VAL A 45 -13.95 0.92 -19.47
N LEU A 46 -13.11 0.06 -20.05
CA LEU A 46 -11.68 0.36 -20.26
C LEU A 46 -11.46 1.51 -21.24
N ASN A 47 -12.33 1.65 -22.28
CA ASN A 47 -12.30 2.81 -23.18
C ASN A 47 -12.61 4.12 -22.42
N ASN A 48 -13.64 4.14 -21.59
CA ASN A 48 -13.98 5.32 -20.79
C ASN A 48 -12.81 5.72 -19.85
N LEU A 49 -12.14 4.75 -19.22
CA LEU A 49 -10.99 5.00 -18.37
C LEU A 49 -9.77 5.51 -19.16
N LYS A 50 -9.61 5.07 -20.40
CA LYS A 50 -8.59 5.59 -21.31
C LYS A 50 -8.87 7.02 -21.72
N GLU A 51 -10.12 7.36 -22.06
CA GLU A 51 -10.53 8.74 -22.38
C GLU A 51 -10.30 9.70 -21.20
N GLN A 52 -10.45 9.20 -19.97
CA GLN A 52 -10.13 9.93 -18.74
C GLN A 52 -8.63 9.94 -18.41
N ASN A 53 -7.80 9.34 -19.26
CA ASN A 53 -6.35 9.24 -19.06
C ASN A 53 -5.95 8.49 -17.75
N ILE A 54 -6.80 7.60 -17.25
CA ILE A 54 -6.55 6.79 -16.04
C ILE A 54 -5.69 5.57 -16.38
N ILE A 55 -5.96 4.96 -17.54
CA ILE A 55 -5.20 3.87 -18.11
C ILE A 55 -4.90 4.14 -19.58
N ASP A 56 -3.98 3.37 -20.14
CA ASP A 56 -3.85 3.18 -21.59
C ASP A 56 -3.92 1.68 -21.91
N PHE A 57 -4.29 1.33 -23.13
CA PHE A 57 -4.27 -0.06 -23.57
C PHE A 57 -3.98 -0.19 -25.06
N LYS A 58 -3.58 -1.37 -25.47
CA LYS A 58 -3.39 -1.75 -26.86
C LYS A 58 -4.30 -2.88 -27.26
N TRP A 59 -4.87 -2.77 -28.46
CA TRP A 59 -5.61 -3.86 -29.08
C TRP A 59 -4.68 -4.95 -29.58
N GLU A 60 -5.13 -6.19 -29.55
CA GLU A 60 -4.45 -7.31 -30.21
C GLU A 60 -4.41 -7.06 -31.73
N LYS A 61 -3.26 -7.36 -32.36
CA LYS A 61 -3.07 -7.12 -33.78
C LYS A 61 -4.12 -7.88 -34.61
N GLY A 62 -4.83 -7.16 -35.46
CA GLY A 62 -5.90 -7.68 -36.31
C GLY A 62 -7.24 -7.91 -35.60
N ARG A 63 -7.37 -7.54 -34.31
CA ARG A 63 -8.59 -7.70 -33.50
C ARG A 63 -8.97 -6.43 -32.79
N SER A 64 -8.72 -5.28 -33.42
CA SER A 64 -9.08 -3.97 -32.87
C SER A 64 -10.59 -3.90 -32.62
N GLY A 65 -10.97 -3.38 -31.44
CA GLY A 65 -12.35 -3.34 -30.98
C GLY A 65 -12.87 -4.61 -30.34
N LEU A 66 -12.17 -5.74 -30.50
CA LEU A 66 -12.60 -7.07 -30.00
C LEU A 66 -11.78 -7.56 -28.82
N LEU A 67 -10.45 -7.50 -28.93
CA LEU A 67 -9.54 -8.01 -27.90
C LEU A 67 -8.45 -7.00 -27.57
N ILE A 68 -8.31 -6.71 -26.29
CA ILE A 68 -7.20 -5.93 -25.74
C ILE A 68 -6.04 -6.87 -25.42
N GLU A 69 -4.84 -6.54 -25.90
CA GLU A 69 -3.61 -7.29 -25.64
C GLU A 69 -3.01 -6.94 -24.28
N GLU A 70 -2.85 -5.65 -24.00
CA GLU A 70 -2.27 -5.16 -22.76
C GLU A 70 -2.97 -3.91 -22.25
N VAL A 71 -3.07 -3.79 -20.92
CA VAL A 71 -3.54 -2.59 -20.23
C VAL A 71 -2.39 -2.03 -19.39
N ARG A 72 -2.21 -0.72 -19.43
CA ARG A 72 -1.15 0.00 -18.73
C ARG A 72 -1.75 1.02 -17.79
N LEU A 73 -1.25 1.07 -16.56
CA LEU A 73 -1.59 2.09 -15.58
C LEU A 73 -0.95 3.43 -15.96
N ASN A 74 -1.70 4.52 -15.82
CA ASN A 74 -1.15 5.87 -15.78
C ASN A 74 -0.89 6.29 -14.33
N GLU A 75 0.39 6.40 -13.94
CA GLU A 75 0.78 6.69 -12.57
C GLU A 75 0.33 8.10 -12.12
N ASP A 76 0.22 9.06 -13.03
CA ASP A 76 -0.19 10.41 -12.70
C ASP A 76 -1.64 10.48 -12.18
N ASN A 77 -2.49 9.53 -12.59
CA ASN A 77 -3.88 9.43 -12.21
C ASN A 77 -4.20 8.19 -11.34
N ILE A 78 -3.17 7.64 -10.65
CA ILE A 78 -3.31 6.43 -9.83
C ILE A 78 -4.42 6.56 -8.77
N ARG A 79 -4.60 7.73 -8.16
CA ARG A 79 -5.60 7.97 -7.11
C ARG A 79 -7.02 7.72 -7.59
N GLU A 80 -7.30 8.01 -8.87
CA GLU A 80 -8.62 7.80 -9.47
C GLU A 80 -8.98 6.30 -9.48
N ILE A 81 -8.01 5.41 -9.75
CA ILE A 81 -8.26 3.97 -9.73
C ILE A 81 -8.59 3.49 -8.30
N TYR A 82 -7.87 4.01 -7.29
CA TYR A 82 -8.21 3.68 -5.89
C TYR A 82 -9.62 4.16 -5.53
N SER A 83 -10.02 5.34 -6.00
CA SER A 83 -11.37 5.88 -5.81
C SER A 83 -12.43 5.00 -6.49
N ILE A 84 -12.21 4.60 -7.75
CA ILE A 84 -13.11 3.71 -8.50
C ILE A 84 -13.30 2.37 -7.77
N LEU A 85 -12.22 1.82 -7.21
CA LEU A 85 -12.26 0.56 -6.46
C LEU A 85 -12.69 0.72 -4.99
N ASN A 86 -13.07 1.93 -4.54
CA ASN A 86 -13.41 2.23 -3.15
C ASN A 86 -12.29 1.82 -2.16
N ARG A 87 -11.02 2.02 -2.55
CA ARG A 87 -9.85 1.70 -1.73
C ARG A 87 -9.14 2.97 -1.28
N VAL A 88 -8.54 2.93 -0.09
CA VAL A 88 -7.66 4.01 0.38
C VAL A 88 -6.33 3.94 -0.38
N PHE A 89 -5.85 5.08 -0.87
CA PHE A 89 -4.59 5.14 -1.60
C PHE A 89 -3.41 4.74 -0.69
N ILE A 90 -2.63 3.75 -1.13
CA ILE A 90 -1.50 3.22 -0.34
C ILE A 90 -0.49 4.31 0.04
N GLY A 91 -0.28 5.32 -0.81
CA GLY A 91 0.59 6.44 -0.51
C GLY A 91 0.17 7.24 0.71
N ASP A 92 -1.13 7.42 0.94
CA ASP A 92 -1.65 8.14 2.11
C ASP A 92 -1.46 7.31 3.39
N ILE A 93 -1.66 6.00 3.32
CA ILE A 93 -1.39 5.07 4.42
C ILE A 93 0.09 5.12 4.81
N LEU A 94 0.98 5.03 3.82
CA LEU A 94 2.43 5.08 4.05
C LEU A 94 2.87 6.45 4.58
N GLN A 95 2.29 7.53 4.08
CA GLN A 95 2.60 8.89 4.57
C GLN A 95 2.17 9.07 6.03
N ALA A 96 0.97 8.61 6.41
CA ALA A 96 0.52 8.65 7.79
C ALA A 96 1.48 7.88 8.73
N LYS A 97 1.97 6.70 8.31
CA LYS A 97 2.96 5.92 9.06
C LYS A 97 4.30 6.67 9.17
N ILE A 98 4.76 7.28 8.09
CA ILE A 98 5.98 8.11 8.10
C ILE A 98 5.84 9.28 9.08
N ASP A 99 4.71 9.96 9.10
CA ASP A 99 4.50 11.16 9.93
C ASP A 99 4.45 10.81 11.42
N ILE A 100 3.83 9.68 11.77
CA ILE A 100 3.88 9.17 13.14
C ILE A 100 5.32 8.85 13.56
N ILE A 101 6.07 8.09 12.77
CA ILE A 101 7.47 7.74 13.09
C ILE A 101 8.31 9.02 13.27
N LYS A 102 8.20 9.99 12.36
CA LYS A 102 8.93 11.26 12.46
C LYS A 102 8.61 12.04 13.73
N ARG A 103 7.34 12.04 14.16
CA ARG A 103 6.93 12.68 15.40
C ARG A 103 7.72 12.13 16.59
N TYR A 104 7.86 10.81 16.69
CA TYR A 104 8.57 10.18 17.79
C TYR A 104 10.09 10.35 17.70
N ILE A 105 10.68 10.32 16.51
CA ILE A 105 12.12 10.60 16.32
C ILE A 105 12.51 11.97 16.89
N SER A 106 11.61 12.97 16.87
CA SER A 106 11.95 14.34 17.27
C SER A 106 12.26 14.50 18.77
N TYR A 107 11.91 13.53 19.61
CA TYR A 107 12.12 13.59 21.06
C TYR A 107 12.72 12.34 21.71
N ILE A 108 13.08 11.33 20.93
CA ILE A 108 13.85 10.17 21.37
C ILE A 108 15.33 10.50 21.28
N SER A 109 16.10 10.10 22.31
CA SER A 109 17.53 10.35 22.42
C SER A 109 18.41 9.08 22.36
N THR A 110 17.81 7.92 22.56
CA THR A 110 18.54 6.62 22.59
C THR A 110 18.90 6.17 21.16
N ASP A 111 20.20 6.04 20.89
CA ASP A 111 20.75 5.78 19.54
C ASP A 111 20.14 4.55 18.87
N TRP A 112 20.04 3.40 19.56
CA TRP A 112 19.51 2.20 18.92
C TRP A 112 18.01 2.32 18.53
N ILE A 113 17.23 3.11 19.28
CA ILE A 113 15.83 3.39 18.93
C ILE A 113 15.78 4.28 17.69
N LEU A 114 16.64 5.31 17.64
CA LEU A 114 16.74 6.21 16.47
C LEU A 114 17.17 5.42 15.23
N ASP A 115 18.20 4.58 15.33
CA ASP A 115 18.66 3.73 14.21
C ASP A 115 17.55 2.83 13.69
N TYR A 116 16.78 2.21 14.60
CA TYR A 116 15.64 1.38 14.26
C TYR A 116 14.55 2.16 13.51
N LEU A 117 14.17 3.34 14.02
CA LEU A 117 13.15 4.18 13.39
C LEU A 117 13.59 4.77 12.05
N TYR A 118 14.86 5.20 11.93
CA TYR A 118 15.42 5.67 10.66
C TYR A 118 15.52 4.55 9.63
N TYR A 119 15.87 3.34 10.03
CA TYR A 119 15.86 2.18 9.16
C TYR A 119 14.47 1.96 8.54
N TYR A 120 13.39 2.02 9.34
CA TYR A 120 12.02 1.88 8.84
C TYR A 120 11.57 3.04 7.95
N LEU A 121 11.90 4.28 8.29
CA LEU A 121 11.63 5.43 7.42
C LEU A 121 12.26 5.23 6.03
N ASN A 122 13.52 4.84 6.00
CA ASN A 122 14.22 4.59 4.74
C ASN A 122 13.64 3.38 4.00
N TYR A 123 13.24 2.35 4.72
CA TYR A 123 12.59 1.19 4.10
C TYR A 123 11.27 1.58 3.43
N ILE A 124 10.37 2.27 4.13
CA ILE A 124 9.08 2.72 3.59
C ILE A 124 9.29 3.60 2.35
N ARG A 125 10.19 4.58 2.41
CA ARG A 125 10.47 5.50 1.30
C ARG A 125 11.03 4.79 0.07
N ASN A 126 11.97 3.86 0.25
CA ASN A 126 12.65 3.20 -0.85
C ASN A 126 11.84 2.05 -1.45
N LYS A 127 11.05 1.36 -0.64
CA LYS A 127 10.30 0.17 -1.06
C LYS A 127 8.82 0.43 -1.29
N ARG A 128 8.28 1.59 -0.89
CA ARG A 128 6.84 1.90 -0.87
C ARG A 128 6.02 0.80 -0.20
N LYS A 129 6.59 0.17 0.83
CA LYS A 129 6.00 -0.92 1.59
C LYS A 129 6.35 -0.78 3.06
N THR A 130 5.56 -1.41 3.88
CA THR A 130 5.87 -1.63 5.29
C THR A 130 6.34 -3.07 5.51
N LYS A 131 6.89 -3.36 6.68
CA LYS A 131 7.22 -4.70 7.13
C LYS A 131 7.21 -4.78 8.65
N ASP A 132 7.25 -6.00 9.17
CA ASP A 132 7.27 -6.27 10.60
C ASP A 132 6.11 -5.55 11.31
N ILE A 133 6.36 -4.94 12.47
CA ILE A 133 5.35 -4.21 13.24
C ILE A 133 4.68 -3.05 12.46
N PHE A 134 5.35 -2.50 11.45
CA PHE A 134 4.79 -1.41 10.63
C PHE A 134 3.81 -1.89 9.55
N ASN A 135 3.57 -3.20 9.42
CA ASN A 135 2.45 -3.72 8.64
C ASN A 135 1.11 -3.52 9.34
N GLU A 136 1.12 -3.45 10.67
CA GLU A 136 -0.06 -3.29 11.49
C GLU A 136 -0.75 -1.94 11.28
N ASP A 137 -1.91 -1.77 11.86
CA ASP A 137 -2.63 -0.51 11.81
C ASP A 137 -1.89 0.63 12.55
N ILE A 138 -2.32 1.86 12.27
CA ILE A 138 -1.67 3.06 12.81
C ILE A 138 -1.72 3.09 14.35
N LYS A 139 -2.82 2.61 14.95
CA LYS A 139 -2.99 2.60 16.41
C LYS A 139 -1.99 1.65 17.06
N PHE A 140 -1.82 0.45 16.51
CA PHE A 140 -0.84 -0.50 17.00
C PHE A 140 0.59 0.05 16.91
N ILE A 141 0.92 0.67 15.76
CA ILE A 141 2.22 1.33 15.57
C ILE A 141 2.43 2.44 16.62
N GLU A 142 1.42 3.26 16.87
CA GLU A 142 1.49 4.34 17.87
C GLU A 142 1.70 3.77 19.28
N ASP A 143 1.04 2.69 19.63
CA ASP A 143 1.23 2.00 20.91
C ASP A 143 2.69 1.51 21.07
N ILE A 144 3.29 0.93 20.04
CA ILE A 144 4.70 0.53 20.07
C ILE A 144 5.62 1.74 20.20
N LEU A 145 5.34 2.83 19.49
CA LEU A 145 6.14 4.05 19.56
C LEU A 145 6.06 4.72 20.96
N ILE A 146 4.88 4.66 21.60
CA ILE A 146 4.71 5.05 23.01
C ILE A 146 5.60 4.22 23.92
N ALA A 147 5.63 2.90 23.72
CA ALA A 147 6.51 2.03 24.51
C ALA A 147 7.99 2.40 24.31
N LEU A 148 8.43 2.62 23.08
CA LEU A 148 9.80 3.04 22.76
C LEU A 148 10.15 4.39 23.39
N ASP A 149 9.25 5.38 23.35
CA ASP A 149 9.43 6.66 24.05
C ASP A 149 9.57 6.47 25.57
N LYS A 150 8.80 5.57 26.16
CA LYS A 150 8.93 5.28 27.59
C LYS A 150 10.24 4.56 27.91
N ILE A 151 10.70 3.64 27.03
CA ILE A 151 12.01 2.96 27.17
C ILE A 151 13.14 3.99 27.13
N ASP A 152 13.11 4.95 26.21
CA ASP A 152 14.08 6.03 26.10
C ASP A 152 14.25 6.82 27.42
N LYS A 153 13.19 6.90 28.22
CA LYS A 153 13.14 7.66 29.49
C LYS A 153 13.40 6.83 30.75
N ILE A 154 13.64 5.50 30.61
CA ILE A 154 13.94 4.64 31.75
C ILE A 154 15.36 4.92 32.25
N LYS A 155 15.49 5.27 33.52
CA LYS A 155 16.78 5.48 34.18
C LYS A 155 17.18 4.30 35.08
N GLU A 156 16.22 3.51 35.54
CA GLU A 156 16.42 2.41 36.48
C GLU A 156 15.62 1.16 36.04
N PRO A 157 16.12 -0.05 36.31
CA PRO A 157 15.38 -1.28 36.06
C PRO A 157 14.00 -1.28 36.69
N MET A 158 12.97 -1.74 35.96
CA MET A 158 11.63 -1.90 36.48
C MET A 158 10.98 -3.19 36.02
N TYR A 159 9.96 -3.66 36.77
CA TYR A 159 9.19 -4.83 36.38
C TYR A 159 8.32 -4.53 35.15
N ILE A 160 8.15 -5.55 34.28
CA ILE A 160 7.37 -5.44 33.05
C ILE A 160 5.93 -4.99 33.27
N ARG A 161 5.30 -5.44 34.38
CA ARG A 161 3.95 -4.98 34.77
C ARG A 161 3.89 -3.49 35.08
N THR A 162 4.90 -2.98 35.79
CA THR A 162 5.02 -1.55 36.11
C THR A 162 5.22 -0.75 34.84
N PHE A 163 6.05 -1.24 33.92
CA PHE A 163 6.26 -0.63 32.61
C PHE A 163 4.96 -0.60 31.79
N SER A 164 4.23 -1.72 31.73
CA SER A 164 2.95 -1.82 31.03
C SER A 164 1.93 -0.80 31.55
N ILE A 165 1.82 -0.64 32.89
CA ILE A 165 0.95 0.38 33.49
C ILE A 165 1.39 1.79 33.08
N LYS A 166 2.69 2.08 33.07
CA LYS A 166 3.20 3.41 32.66
C LYS A 166 2.94 3.74 31.19
N CYS A 167 2.96 2.73 30.32
CA CYS A 167 2.68 2.92 28.90
C CYS A 167 1.19 3.06 28.59
N TYR A 168 0.36 2.18 29.16
CA TYR A 168 -1.00 1.94 28.68
C TYR A 168 -2.06 1.93 29.78
N SER A 169 -1.71 2.26 31.02
CA SER A 169 -2.58 2.15 32.21
C SER A 169 -3.17 0.73 32.41
N ASN A 170 -2.51 -0.29 31.85
CA ASN A 170 -2.91 -1.69 31.89
C ASN A 170 -1.69 -2.59 32.13
N SER A 171 -1.75 -3.47 33.17
CA SER A 171 -0.62 -4.30 33.57
C SER A 171 -0.37 -5.52 32.70
N LYS A 172 -1.30 -5.86 31.79
CA LYS A 172 -1.30 -7.13 31.03
C LYS A 172 -0.94 -7.02 29.56
N ILE A 173 -0.66 -5.81 29.05
CA ILE A 173 -0.41 -5.62 27.61
C ILE A 173 0.87 -6.31 27.14
N PHE A 174 1.87 -6.46 28.02
CA PHE A 174 3.13 -7.12 27.71
C PHE A 174 3.24 -8.53 28.34
N GLU A 175 2.14 -9.11 28.83
CA GLU A 175 2.05 -10.52 29.22
C GLU A 175 1.50 -11.36 28.07
#